data_64e4b48cd3f61ab5324d31298d353090
#
_entry.id   64e4b48cd3f61ab5324d31298d353090
#
_cell.length_a   1.000
_cell.length_b   1.000
_cell.length_c   1.000
_cell.angle_alpha   90.00
_cell.angle_beta   90.00
_cell.angle_gamma   90.00
#
_symmetry.space_group_name_H-M   'P 1'
#
loop_
_entity.id
_entity.type
_entity.pdbx_description
1 polymer ?
#
loop_
_entity_poly.entity_id
_entity_poly.type
_entity_poly.pdbx_seq_one_letter_code
_entity_poly.pdbx_strand_id
1 'polypeptide(L)'
;MHKKYKIIVVIVVLSLLPVGCMVGPKYARPEEQKSDSYKNERNLDTLASVTNLKWFDLFNDDVLKDLIKKGLENNYDLKIAVSRIDQLRAELGYAKSDLFPSFQYGATINSNEKNFTPSNAGASMSWELDFWGKYRHERNAVQNELLATEEGRKVVLSEIVTNIAFAYFQMRNLDDQLEITKQTLAAREKYYGIINERFTKGYISEVDKVQIEQQVAIAEAAIPNIQRQITFQENALAVLTGQLPSDIPRGKTNTELRIVSEIPLSIPSSLLENRPDVKAAELRYKASNERIGVAQAMRFPSINLAAIAGFASADLSNLFLGSSYSQNASAGIAGPIFAFGKNKRRVEIYREQAEQFKYNYQKTYIVAISEVEQSIQDIKTYKEEWKARNRQVQAALINHKLSYERYNSGYVSYLEVLDVESKLFEAQLSLAQLSERQLSSMVQLYKALGGGWNL
;
A
#
# COMPACT_ATOMS: atom_id res chain seq x y z
N MET A 1 -6.25 -16.24 -65.91
CA MET A 1 -4.97 -16.26 -65.23
C MET A 1 -4.89 -15.28 -64.04
N HIS A 2 -5.38 -14.03 -64.08
CA HIS A 2 -5.28 -13.04 -63.01
C HIS A 2 -5.93 -13.40 -61.66
N LYS A 3 -7.00 -14.17 -61.62
CA LYS A 3 -7.66 -14.55 -60.35
C LYS A 3 -6.83 -15.50 -59.47
N LYS A 4 -6.07 -16.45 -60.07
CA LYS A 4 -5.23 -17.39 -59.36
C LYS A 4 -3.99 -16.71 -58.74
N TYR A 5 -3.39 -15.74 -59.43
CA TYR A 5 -2.28 -14.95 -58.91
C TYR A 5 -2.69 -14.10 -57.71
N LYS A 6 -3.90 -13.49 -57.71
CA LYS A 6 -4.41 -12.74 -56.56
C LYS A 6 -4.58 -13.59 -55.30
N ILE A 7 -5.06 -14.84 -55.48
CA ILE A 7 -5.23 -15.78 -54.36
C ILE A 7 -3.88 -16.24 -53.80
N ILE A 8 -2.88 -16.51 -54.64
CA ILE A 8 -1.53 -16.91 -54.24
C ILE A 8 -0.83 -15.76 -53.50
N VAL A 9 -0.96 -14.51 -53.93
CA VAL A 9 -0.42 -13.33 -53.26
C VAL A 9 -1.07 -13.15 -51.85
N VAL A 10 -2.38 -13.36 -51.74
CA VAL A 10 -3.08 -13.30 -50.45
C VAL A 10 -2.62 -14.41 -49.52
N ILE A 11 -2.43 -15.63 -50.00
CA ILE A 11 -1.95 -16.77 -49.21
C ILE A 11 -0.49 -16.55 -48.77
N VAL A 12 0.38 -16.02 -49.62
CA VAL A 12 1.78 -15.70 -49.29
C VAL A 12 1.84 -14.54 -48.27
N VAL A 13 1.01 -13.55 -48.39
CA VAL A 13 0.90 -12.45 -47.39
C VAL A 13 0.37 -13.00 -46.07
N LEU A 14 -0.64 -13.89 -46.07
CA LEU A 14 -1.15 -14.52 -44.85
C LEU A 14 -0.12 -15.45 -44.18
N SER A 15 0.72 -16.13 -44.96
CA SER A 15 1.76 -17.05 -44.41
C SER A 15 2.96 -16.31 -43.80
N LEU A 16 3.18 -15.05 -44.15
CA LEU A 16 4.22 -14.19 -43.56
C LEU A 16 3.81 -13.52 -42.25
N LEU A 17 2.54 -13.58 -41.88
CA LEU A 17 2.00 -12.92 -40.68
C LEU A 17 2.52 -13.49 -39.32
N PRO A 18 2.86 -14.79 -39.15
CA PRO A 18 3.31 -15.27 -37.83
C PRO A 18 4.80 -15.04 -37.53
N VAL A 19 5.62 -14.56 -38.44
CA VAL A 19 7.08 -14.39 -38.27
C VAL A 19 7.47 -12.94 -38.06
N GLY A 20 6.77 -12.24 -37.17
CA GLY A 20 7.17 -10.87 -36.78
C GLY A 20 8.34 -10.91 -35.79
N CYS A 21 9.47 -10.30 -36.13
CA CYS A 21 10.58 -10.08 -35.20
C CYS A 21 10.16 -9.08 -34.12
N MET A 22 10.23 -9.46 -32.85
CA MET A 22 10.05 -8.56 -31.73
C MET A 22 11.39 -7.92 -31.38
N VAL A 23 11.56 -6.62 -31.65
CA VAL A 23 12.83 -5.89 -31.46
C VAL A 23 12.83 -5.24 -30.09
N GLY A 24 13.73 -5.64 -29.21
CA GLY A 24 13.82 -5.05 -27.88
C GLY A 24 14.77 -5.83 -26.98
N PRO A 25 15.13 -5.27 -25.82
CA PRO A 25 15.91 -6.01 -24.84
C PRO A 25 15.03 -7.07 -24.18
N LYS A 26 15.61 -8.25 -23.94
CA LYS A 26 14.96 -9.23 -23.07
C LYS A 26 15.09 -8.80 -21.63
N TYR A 27 14.02 -9.00 -20.86
CA TYR A 27 14.08 -8.78 -19.42
C TYR A 27 15.09 -9.72 -18.77
N ALA A 28 15.94 -9.16 -17.92
CA ALA A 28 16.83 -9.91 -17.04
C ALA A 28 16.58 -9.41 -15.60
N ARG A 29 16.33 -10.35 -14.68
CA ARG A 29 16.21 -10.01 -13.26
C ARG A 29 17.55 -9.47 -12.78
N PRO A 30 17.57 -8.31 -12.09
CA PRO A 30 18.82 -7.80 -11.50
C PRO A 30 19.38 -8.80 -10.50
N GLU A 31 20.70 -8.91 -10.42
CA GLU A 31 21.33 -9.66 -9.35
C GLU A 31 21.03 -8.99 -8.01
N GLU A 32 20.41 -9.72 -7.13
CA GLU A 32 20.10 -9.25 -5.77
C GLU A 32 21.37 -9.38 -4.92
N GLN A 33 21.59 -8.40 -4.06
CA GLN A 33 22.57 -8.55 -2.98
C GLN A 33 22.01 -9.60 -2.01
N LYS A 34 22.36 -10.85 -2.22
CA LYS A 34 21.97 -11.92 -1.30
C LYS A 34 22.72 -11.69 0.02
N SER A 35 21.99 -11.36 1.05
CA SER A 35 22.51 -11.52 2.41
C SER A 35 22.46 -13.01 2.72
N ASP A 36 23.59 -13.64 2.86
CA ASP A 36 23.68 -15.09 3.13
C ASP A 36 23.14 -15.45 4.52
N SER A 37 22.91 -14.46 5.40
CA SER A 37 22.27 -14.62 6.71
C SER A 37 21.77 -13.29 7.26
N TYR A 38 20.62 -13.28 7.93
CA TYR A 38 20.22 -12.19 8.82
C TYR A 38 21.18 -12.16 10.04
N LYS A 39 21.48 -10.97 10.55
CA LYS A 39 22.38 -10.80 11.73
C LYS A 39 21.99 -11.63 12.94
N ASN A 40 20.74 -12.14 13.00
CA ASN A 40 20.16 -12.84 14.15
C ASN A 40 19.79 -14.31 13.86
N GLU A 41 20.37 -14.96 12.86
CA GLU A 41 20.04 -16.32 12.46
C GLU A 41 20.44 -17.36 13.52
N ARG A 42 19.46 -17.91 14.23
CA ARG A 42 19.58 -19.16 14.99
C ARG A 42 18.29 -19.96 14.93
N ASN A 43 18.36 -21.14 14.30
CA ASN A 43 17.35 -22.21 14.17
C ASN A 43 16.22 -22.05 13.14
N LEU A 44 16.35 -22.82 12.05
CA LEU A 44 15.56 -22.82 10.82
C LEU A 44 14.28 -23.68 10.84
N ASP A 45 14.01 -24.50 11.86
CA ASP A 45 13.04 -25.60 11.76
C ASP A 45 11.55 -25.22 12.02
N THR A 46 11.26 -23.99 12.41
CA THR A 46 9.89 -23.57 12.77
C THR A 46 9.22 -22.58 11.80
N LEU A 47 9.83 -22.28 10.67
CA LEU A 47 9.50 -21.14 9.80
C LEU A 47 8.27 -21.29 8.91
N ALA A 48 7.91 -22.53 8.57
CA ALA A 48 6.76 -22.78 7.68
C ALA A 48 5.40 -22.45 8.32
N SER A 49 5.34 -22.24 9.63
CA SER A 49 4.08 -22.05 10.34
C SER A 49 3.57 -20.61 10.35
N VAL A 50 4.46 -19.59 10.30
CA VAL A 50 4.04 -18.18 10.52
C VAL A 50 3.48 -17.52 9.27
N THR A 51 4.02 -17.85 8.09
CA THR A 51 3.51 -17.32 6.81
C THR A 51 2.12 -17.85 6.45
N ASN A 52 1.76 -19.01 7.01
CA ASN A 52 0.45 -19.63 6.82
C ASN A 52 -0.54 -19.29 7.93
N LEU A 53 -0.14 -18.60 9.01
CA LEU A 53 -1.05 -18.14 10.04
C LEU A 53 -1.98 -17.07 9.44
N LYS A 54 -3.28 -17.31 9.57
CA LYS A 54 -4.26 -16.28 9.29
C LYS A 54 -4.12 -15.20 10.36
N TRP A 55 -4.17 -13.93 9.95
CA TRP A 55 -4.10 -12.82 10.90
C TRP A 55 -5.17 -12.92 12.02
N PHE A 56 -6.33 -13.54 11.74
CA PHE A 56 -7.38 -13.84 12.71
C PHE A 56 -6.90 -14.70 13.89
N ASP A 57 -5.86 -15.49 13.70
CA ASP A 57 -5.32 -16.40 14.72
C ASP A 57 -4.22 -15.72 15.56
N LEU A 58 -3.72 -14.54 15.13
CA LEU A 58 -2.70 -13.79 15.86
C LEU A 58 -3.24 -13.17 17.14
N PHE A 59 -4.46 -12.68 17.11
CA PHE A 59 -5.07 -11.95 18.21
C PHE A 59 -6.41 -12.56 18.62
N ASN A 60 -6.52 -12.92 19.90
CA ASN A 60 -7.77 -13.45 20.46
C ASN A 60 -8.65 -12.29 20.97
N ASP A 61 -9.09 -11.41 20.06
CA ASP A 61 -10.00 -10.30 20.34
C ASP A 61 -11.05 -10.19 19.22
N ASP A 62 -12.32 -10.44 19.58
CA ASP A 62 -13.41 -10.50 18.61
C ASP A 62 -13.81 -9.11 18.12
N VAL A 63 -13.58 -8.04 18.92
CA VAL A 63 -13.82 -6.65 18.50
C VAL A 63 -12.82 -6.25 17.42
N LEU A 64 -11.53 -6.55 17.63
CA LEU A 64 -10.50 -6.30 16.61
C LEU A 64 -10.80 -7.06 15.32
N LYS A 65 -11.20 -8.33 15.42
CA LYS A 65 -11.58 -9.14 14.25
C LYS A 65 -12.75 -8.51 13.47
N ASP A 66 -13.78 -8.04 14.18
CA ASP A 66 -14.94 -7.38 13.56
C ASP A 66 -14.55 -6.05 12.87
N LEU A 67 -13.70 -5.23 13.51
CA LEU A 67 -13.19 -3.99 12.93
C LEU A 67 -12.40 -4.26 11.64
N ILE A 68 -11.53 -5.27 11.63
CA ILE A 68 -10.77 -5.63 10.44
C ILE A 68 -11.70 -6.14 9.34
N LYS A 69 -12.68 -7.00 9.68
CA LYS A 69 -13.67 -7.47 8.72
C LYS A 69 -14.42 -6.30 8.08
N LYS A 70 -14.91 -5.34 8.89
CA LYS A 70 -15.57 -4.13 8.40
C LYS A 70 -14.65 -3.29 7.50
N GLY A 71 -13.38 -3.16 7.88
CA GLY A 71 -12.39 -2.47 7.06
C GLY A 71 -12.20 -3.13 5.70
N LEU A 72 -12.05 -4.44 5.66
CA LEU A 72 -11.90 -5.20 4.42
C LEU A 72 -13.14 -5.14 3.50
N GLU A 73 -14.34 -5.00 4.07
CA GLU A 73 -15.59 -4.89 3.31
C GLU A 73 -15.86 -3.46 2.82
N ASN A 74 -15.52 -2.43 3.61
CA ASN A 74 -16.03 -1.08 3.40
C ASN A 74 -14.96 -0.04 3.07
N ASN A 75 -13.68 -0.31 3.35
CA ASN A 75 -12.60 0.66 3.18
C ASN A 75 -12.53 1.20 1.74
N TYR A 76 -12.44 2.52 1.59
CA TYR A 76 -12.43 3.18 0.29
C TYR A 76 -11.11 3.02 -0.46
N ASP A 77 -9.96 2.90 0.22
CA ASP A 77 -8.68 2.68 -0.46
C ASP A 77 -8.65 1.32 -1.15
N LEU A 78 -9.29 0.30 -0.53
CA LEU A 78 -9.45 -1.01 -1.16
C LEU A 78 -10.39 -0.93 -2.39
N LYS A 79 -11.50 -0.19 -2.29
CA LYS A 79 -12.40 0.03 -3.44
C LYS A 79 -11.69 0.76 -4.58
N ILE A 80 -10.86 1.76 -4.26
CA ILE A 80 -10.02 2.47 -5.24
C ILE A 80 -9.00 1.50 -5.88
N ALA A 81 -8.36 0.64 -5.09
CA ALA A 81 -7.41 -0.35 -5.62
C ALA A 81 -8.09 -1.34 -6.59
N VAL A 82 -9.30 -1.81 -6.28
CA VAL A 82 -10.09 -2.66 -7.18
C VAL A 82 -10.45 -1.91 -8.46
N SER A 83 -10.91 -0.67 -8.36
CA SER A 83 -11.25 0.16 -9.53
C SER A 83 -10.04 0.40 -10.44
N ARG A 84 -8.83 0.55 -9.87
CA ARG A 84 -7.59 0.65 -10.67
C ARG A 84 -7.26 -0.62 -11.44
N ILE A 85 -7.53 -1.79 -10.86
CA ILE A 85 -7.38 -3.07 -11.55
C ILE A 85 -8.34 -3.14 -12.75
N ASP A 86 -9.60 -2.76 -12.56
CA ASP A 86 -10.58 -2.78 -13.65
C ASP A 86 -10.25 -1.76 -14.75
N GLN A 87 -9.72 -0.59 -14.38
CA GLN A 87 -9.16 0.37 -15.34
C GLN A 87 -8.05 -0.26 -16.18
N LEU A 88 -7.06 -0.90 -15.56
CA LEU A 88 -5.94 -1.52 -16.29
C LEU A 88 -6.37 -2.73 -17.11
N ARG A 89 -7.40 -3.46 -16.68
CA ARG A 89 -8.03 -4.50 -17.52
C ARG A 89 -8.63 -3.93 -18.80
N ALA A 90 -9.30 -2.78 -18.69
CA ALA A 90 -9.83 -2.07 -19.86
C ALA A 90 -8.70 -1.54 -20.75
N GLU A 91 -7.63 -0.96 -20.16
CA GLU A 91 -6.43 -0.51 -20.89
C GLU A 91 -5.73 -1.67 -21.62
N LEU A 92 -5.65 -2.86 -20.98
CA LEU A 92 -5.12 -4.06 -21.62
C LEU A 92 -6.01 -4.49 -22.81
N GLY A 93 -7.32 -4.40 -22.67
CA GLY A 93 -8.29 -4.60 -23.77
C GLY A 93 -8.03 -3.62 -24.92
N TYR A 94 -7.84 -2.36 -24.60
CA TYR A 94 -7.53 -1.30 -25.57
C TYR A 94 -6.19 -1.59 -26.29
N ALA A 95 -5.12 -1.85 -25.56
CA ALA A 95 -3.81 -2.18 -26.15
C ALA A 95 -3.83 -3.48 -27.01
N LYS A 96 -4.71 -4.44 -26.66
CA LYS A 96 -4.94 -5.62 -27.51
C LYS A 96 -5.66 -5.26 -28.80
N SER A 97 -6.56 -4.30 -28.80
CA SER A 97 -7.31 -3.87 -29.98
C SER A 97 -6.40 -3.27 -31.05
N ASP A 98 -5.31 -2.62 -30.66
CA ASP A 98 -4.33 -2.06 -31.60
C ASP A 98 -3.59 -3.15 -32.47
N LEU A 99 -3.67 -4.41 -32.07
CA LEU A 99 -3.16 -5.53 -32.87
C LEU A 99 -4.08 -5.89 -34.06
N PHE A 100 -5.28 -5.38 -34.11
CA PHE A 100 -6.30 -5.72 -35.09
C PHE A 100 -6.64 -4.51 -35.97
N PRO A 101 -7.22 -4.75 -37.18
CA PRO A 101 -7.65 -3.67 -38.04
C PRO A 101 -8.78 -2.85 -37.40
N SER A 102 -8.74 -1.53 -37.58
CA SER A 102 -9.85 -0.62 -37.23
C SER A 102 -10.76 -0.43 -38.43
N PHE A 103 -12.06 -0.42 -38.20
CA PHE A 103 -13.08 -0.15 -39.19
C PHE A 103 -13.83 1.14 -38.81
N GLN A 104 -13.97 2.02 -39.78
CA GLN A 104 -14.64 3.29 -39.60
C GLN A 104 -15.66 3.48 -40.72
N TYR A 105 -16.74 4.18 -40.46
CA TYR A 105 -17.68 4.67 -41.49
C TYR A 105 -17.75 6.18 -41.40
N GLY A 106 -17.99 6.80 -42.52
CA GLY A 106 -18.12 8.26 -42.59
C GLY A 106 -18.90 8.68 -43.85
N ALA A 107 -19.52 9.83 -43.73
CA ALA A 107 -20.12 10.51 -44.87
C ALA A 107 -19.72 12.00 -44.78
N THR A 108 -19.34 12.56 -45.94
CA THR A 108 -19.03 13.98 -46.06
C THR A 108 -19.87 14.55 -47.20
N ILE A 109 -20.64 15.57 -46.92
CA ILE A 109 -21.40 16.32 -47.90
C ILE A 109 -20.73 17.67 -48.09
N ASN A 110 -20.28 17.96 -49.32
CA ASN A 110 -19.67 19.22 -49.68
C ASN A 110 -20.60 20.01 -50.61
N SER A 111 -20.92 21.22 -50.20
CA SER A 111 -21.79 22.15 -50.99
C SER A 111 -21.00 23.42 -51.35
N ASN A 112 -19.93 23.31 -52.13
CA ASN A 112 -19.13 24.48 -52.47
C ASN A 112 -19.19 24.74 -53.97
N GLU A 113 -19.79 25.86 -54.35
CA GLU A 113 -20.04 26.22 -55.75
C GLU A 113 -18.75 26.48 -56.57
N LYS A 114 -17.62 26.66 -55.94
CA LYS A 114 -16.35 27.07 -56.62
C LYS A 114 -15.23 26.04 -56.63
N ASN A 115 -15.28 25.01 -55.77
CA ASN A 115 -14.27 23.95 -55.74
C ASN A 115 -14.92 22.59 -55.79
N PHE A 116 -14.51 21.79 -56.72
CA PHE A 116 -15.02 20.43 -56.99
C PHE A 116 -14.52 19.46 -55.90
N THR A 117 -15.17 19.45 -54.74
CA THR A 117 -14.95 18.45 -53.72
C THR A 117 -16.12 17.47 -53.71
N PRO A 118 -15.90 16.18 -54.02
CA PRO A 118 -17.00 15.23 -54.08
C PRO A 118 -17.59 14.97 -52.71
N SER A 119 -18.91 14.80 -52.62
CA SER A 119 -19.57 14.17 -51.49
C SER A 119 -19.21 12.69 -51.47
N ASN A 120 -18.97 12.12 -50.30
CA ASN A 120 -18.64 10.72 -50.15
C ASN A 120 -19.36 10.06 -48.96
N ALA A 121 -19.66 8.79 -49.07
CA ALA A 121 -20.22 7.98 -48.01
C ALA A 121 -19.67 6.55 -48.12
N GLY A 122 -19.09 6.03 -47.05
CA GLY A 122 -18.46 4.69 -47.13
C GLY A 122 -17.85 4.21 -45.83
N ALA A 123 -17.25 3.05 -45.92
CA ALA A 123 -16.46 2.44 -44.83
C ALA A 123 -14.98 2.40 -45.20
N SER A 124 -14.13 2.58 -44.21
CA SER A 124 -12.70 2.46 -44.35
C SER A 124 -12.13 1.46 -43.31
N MET A 125 -11.09 0.76 -43.67
CA MET A 125 -10.29 -0.09 -42.78
C MET A 125 -8.88 0.47 -42.77
N SER A 126 -8.26 0.51 -41.58
CA SER A 126 -6.85 0.78 -41.43
C SER A 126 -6.23 -0.23 -40.46
N TRP A 127 -5.05 -0.70 -40.80
CA TRP A 127 -4.31 -1.66 -39.97
C TRP A 127 -2.81 -1.44 -40.11
N GLU A 128 -2.13 -1.15 -39.01
CA GLU A 128 -0.66 -1.18 -38.91
C GLU A 128 -0.23 -2.59 -38.49
N LEU A 129 0.49 -3.28 -39.40
CA LEU A 129 1.00 -4.61 -39.09
C LEU A 129 2.12 -4.53 -38.06
N ASP A 130 1.97 -5.27 -36.95
CA ASP A 130 2.95 -5.29 -35.86
C ASP A 130 4.18 -6.17 -36.19
N PHE A 131 4.87 -5.84 -37.27
CA PHE A 131 6.04 -6.63 -37.72
C PHE A 131 7.19 -6.55 -36.73
N TRP A 132 7.45 -5.36 -36.17
CA TRP A 132 8.55 -5.08 -35.25
C TRP A 132 8.20 -5.29 -33.78
N GLY A 133 6.96 -5.64 -33.44
CA GLY A 133 6.51 -5.91 -32.10
C GLY A 133 6.15 -4.68 -31.27
N LYS A 134 5.91 -3.53 -31.88
CA LYS A 134 5.49 -2.29 -31.20
C LYS A 134 4.26 -2.50 -30.32
N TYR A 135 3.19 -3.03 -30.90
CA TYR A 135 1.91 -3.24 -30.19
C TYR A 135 1.97 -4.45 -29.24
N ARG A 136 2.75 -5.49 -29.59
CA ARG A 136 2.99 -6.61 -28.66
C ARG A 136 3.76 -6.19 -27.44
N HIS A 137 4.77 -5.33 -27.55
CA HIS A 137 5.50 -4.75 -26.44
C HIS A 137 4.59 -3.86 -25.59
N GLU A 138 3.75 -3.01 -26.20
CA GLU A 138 2.80 -2.16 -25.47
C GLU A 138 1.79 -3.00 -24.69
N ARG A 139 1.18 -4.00 -25.32
CA ARG A 139 0.29 -4.95 -24.64
C ARG A 139 1.01 -5.65 -23.46
N ASN A 140 2.25 -6.08 -23.62
CA ASN A 140 3.01 -6.73 -22.56
C ASN A 140 3.36 -5.74 -21.42
N ALA A 141 3.67 -4.49 -21.76
CA ALA A 141 3.89 -3.45 -20.77
C ALA A 141 2.64 -3.22 -19.91
N VAL A 142 1.47 -3.04 -20.54
CA VAL A 142 0.18 -2.87 -19.83
C VAL A 142 -0.18 -4.13 -19.05
N GLN A 143 0.09 -5.33 -19.58
CA GLN A 143 -0.16 -6.58 -18.86
C GLN A 143 0.71 -6.70 -17.58
N ASN A 144 1.98 -6.34 -17.64
CA ASN A 144 2.84 -6.33 -16.46
C ASN A 144 2.39 -5.24 -15.45
N GLU A 145 1.91 -4.09 -15.90
CA GLU A 145 1.35 -3.05 -15.04
C GLU A 145 0.06 -3.50 -14.34
N LEU A 146 -0.82 -4.24 -15.07
CA LEU A 146 -1.99 -4.88 -14.47
C LEU A 146 -1.60 -5.86 -13.36
N LEU A 147 -0.66 -6.76 -13.63
CA LEU A 147 -0.16 -7.70 -12.62
C LEU A 147 0.48 -6.98 -11.43
N ALA A 148 1.24 -5.90 -11.66
CA ALA A 148 1.81 -5.08 -10.60
C ALA A 148 0.72 -4.43 -9.73
N THR A 149 -0.39 -4.01 -10.32
CA THR A 149 -1.52 -3.41 -9.60
C THR A 149 -2.34 -4.46 -8.84
N GLU A 150 -2.46 -5.69 -9.36
CA GLU A 150 -3.04 -6.82 -8.61
C GLU A 150 -2.23 -7.16 -7.36
N GLU A 151 -0.89 -7.15 -7.44
CA GLU A 151 -0.03 -7.26 -6.26
C GLU A 151 -0.16 -6.03 -5.35
N GLY A 152 -0.27 -4.82 -5.91
CA GLY A 152 -0.52 -3.59 -5.17
C GLY A 152 -1.80 -3.62 -4.34
N ARG A 153 -2.87 -4.27 -4.83
CA ARG A 153 -4.09 -4.50 -4.03
C ARG A 153 -3.80 -5.33 -2.78
N LYS A 154 -2.93 -6.34 -2.86
CA LYS A 154 -2.53 -7.15 -1.69
C LYS A 154 -1.76 -6.30 -0.66
N VAL A 155 -0.93 -5.36 -1.12
CA VAL A 155 -0.27 -4.38 -0.24
C VAL A 155 -1.32 -3.56 0.51
N VAL A 156 -2.31 -3.01 -0.20
CA VAL A 156 -3.40 -2.22 0.42
C VAL A 156 -4.17 -3.05 1.45
N LEU A 157 -4.47 -4.33 1.16
CA LEU A 157 -5.12 -5.22 2.13
C LEU A 157 -4.28 -5.38 3.41
N SER A 158 -2.98 -5.66 3.27
CA SER A 158 -2.07 -5.79 4.41
C SER A 158 -1.96 -4.49 5.22
N GLU A 159 -1.94 -3.33 4.54
CA GLU A 159 -1.91 -2.01 5.19
C GLU A 159 -3.19 -1.71 5.97
N ILE A 160 -4.36 -2.02 5.43
CA ILE A 160 -5.64 -1.82 6.13
C ILE A 160 -5.67 -2.65 7.41
N VAL A 161 -5.35 -3.94 7.33
CA VAL A 161 -5.29 -4.83 8.51
C VAL A 161 -4.34 -4.29 9.56
N THR A 162 -3.14 -3.90 9.14
CA THR A 162 -2.09 -3.38 10.03
C THR A 162 -2.49 -2.06 10.68
N ASN A 163 -3.03 -1.12 9.90
CA ASN A 163 -3.41 0.20 10.40
C ASN A 163 -4.61 0.13 11.36
N ILE A 164 -5.58 -0.75 11.10
CA ILE A 164 -6.68 -1.00 12.04
C ILE A 164 -6.15 -1.58 13.35
N ALA A 165 -5.25 -2.56 13.29
CA ALA A 165 -4.67 -3.14 14.50
C ALA A 165 -3.88 -2.10 15.30
N PHE A 166 -3.04 -1.29 14.67
CA PHE A 166 -2.28 -0.22 15.32
C PHE A 166 -3.19 0.84 15.96
N ALA A 167 -4.18 1.33 15.22
CA ALA A 167 -5.13 2.32 15.75
C ALA A 167 -5.93 1.76 16.94
N TYR A 168 -6.31 0.48 16.86
CA TYR A 168 -7.00 -0.20 17.95
C TYR A 168 -6.12 -0.38 19.19
N PHE A 169 -4.88 -0.86 19.06
CA PHE A 169 -3.97 -1.01 20.20
C PHE A 169 -3.61 0.33 20.82
N GLN A 170 -3.41 1.37 20.00
CA GLN A 170 -3.19 2.72 20.48
C GLN A 170 -4.40 3.27 21.24
N MET A 171 -5.62 3.02 20.76
CA MET A 171 -6.84 3.38 21.46
C MET A 171 -6.95 2.68 22.83
N ARG A 172 -6.66 1.36 22.86
CA ARG A 172 -6.67 0.59 24.12
C ARG A 172 -5.59 1.07 25.09
N ASN A 173 -4.40 1.44 24.59
CA ASN A 173 -3.36 2.07 25.42
C ASN A 173 -3.83 3.40 26.03
N LEU A 174 -4.54 4.22 25.26
CA LEU A 174 -5.12 5.48 25.77
C LEU A 174 -6.23 5.25 26.81
N ASP A 175 -7.05 4.20 26.63
CA ASP A 175 -8.03 3.79 27.64
C ASP A 175 -7.32 3.37 28.94
N ASP A 176 -6.25 2.57 28.88
CA ASP A 176 -5.43 2.17 30.05
C ASP A 176 -4.82 3.43 30.73
N GLN A 177 -4.26 4.37 29.94
CA GLN A 177 -3.72 5.62 30.45
C GLN A 177 -4.80 6.48 31.13
N LEU A 178 -6.01 6.53 30.57
CA LEU A 178 -7.13 7.26 31.15
C LEU A 178 -7.53 6.69 32.50
N GLU A 179 -7.59 5.35 32.59
CA GLU A 179 -7.94 4.65 33.84
C GLU A 179 -6.88 4.89 34.93
N ILE A 180 -5.58 4.75 34.58
CA ILE A 180 -4.46 5.05 35.49
C ILE A 180 -4.53 6.51 35.97
N THR A 181 -4.81 7.46 35.07
CA THR A 181 -4.90 8.88 35.40
C THR A 181 -6.08 9.19 36.32
N LYS A 182 -7.25 8.59 36.09
CA LYS A 182 -8.41 8.73 36.95
C LYS A 182 -8.17 8.17 38.35
N GLN A 183 -7.53 7.00 38.43
CA GLN A 183 -7.17 6.40 39.73
C GLN A 183 -6.17 7.27 40.48
N THR A 184 -5.19 7.84 39.78
CA THR A 184 -4.21 8.78 40.36
C THR A 184 -4.91 10.07 40.85
N LEU A 185 -5.83 10.64 40.05
CA LEU A 185 -6.60 11.81 40.45
C LEU A 185 -7.40 11.53 41.72
N ALA A 186 -8.16 10.45 41.75
CA ALA A 186 -8.95 10.08 42.94
C ALA A 186 -8.07 9.90 44.19
N ALA A 187 -6.89 9.32 44.06
CA ALA A 187 -5.91 9.23 45.16
C ALA A 187 -5.43 10.60 45.60
N ARG A 188 -5.07 11.50 44.68
CA ARG A 188 -4.61 12.86 44.95
C ARG A 188 -5.70 13.72 45.62
N GLU A 189 -6.92 13.66 45.18
CA GLU A 189 -8.07 14.35 45.78
C GLU A 189 -8.29 13.90 47.22
N LYS A 190 -8.23 12.57 47.46
CA LYS A 190 -8.31 12.05 48.85
C LYS A 190 -7.21 12.59 49.72
N TYR A 191 -5.97 12.66 49.24
CA TYR A 191 -4.83 13.19 49.99
C TYR A 191 -4.95 14.69 50.16
N TYR A 192 -5.42 15.45 49.15
CA TYR A 192 -5.72 16.87 49.28
C TYR A 192 -6.70 17.13 50.43
N GLY A 193 -7.74 16.33 50.56
CA GLY A 193 -8.68 16.45 51.68
C GLY A 193 -8.00 16.30 53.06
N ILE A 194 -7.11 15.29 53.21
CA ILE A 194 -6.37 15.06 54.46
C ILE A 194 -5.39 16.20 54.74
N ILE A 195 -4.65 16.66 53.74
CA ILE A 195 -3.66 17.74 53.84
C ILE A 195 -4.36 19.07 54.19
N ASN A 196 -5.49 19.37 53.52
CA ASN A 196 -6.27 20.58 53.78
C ASN A 196 -6.85 20.59 55.20
N GLU A 197 -7.29 19.45 55.75
CA GLU A 197 -7.72 19.34 57.15
C GLU A 197 -6.54 19.60 58.12
N ARG A 198 -5.35 19.01 57.86
CA ARG A 198 -4.16 19.24 58.68
C ARG A 198 -3.70 20.70 58.63
N PHE A 199 -3.77 21.35 57.46
CA PHE A 199 -3.46 22.76 57.28
C PHE A 199 -4.41 23.66 58.10
N THR A 200 -5.73 23.45 58.03
CA THR A 200 -6.71 24.21 58.78
C THR A 200 -6.55 24.09 60.30
N LYS A 201 -5.99 22.94 60.76
CA LYS A 201 -5.65 22.73 62.18
C LYS A 201 -4.25 23.24 62.56
N GLY A 202 -3.49 23.82 61.61
CA GLY A 202 -2.16 24.40 61.87
C GLY A 202 -1.04 23.36 62.01
N TYR A 203 -1.24 22.10 61.56
CA TYR A 203 -0.24 21.04 61.71
C TYR A 203 0.76 21.00 60.58
N ILE A 204 0.50 21.63 59.43
CA ILE A 204 1.39 21.62 58.25
C ILE A 204 1.44 23.01 57.62
N SER A 205 2.42 23.21 56.71
CA SER A 205 2.64 24.47 56.01
C SER A 205 1.69 24.65 54.83
N GLU A 206 1.48 25.90 54.39
CA GLU A 206 0.75 26.20 53.16
C GLU A 206 1.43 25.61 51.91
N VAL A 207 2.76 25.48 51.96
CA VAL A 207 3.54 24.87 50.86
C VAL A 207 3.07 23.46 50.61
N ASP A 208 2.86 22.63 51.62
CA ASP A 208 2.39 21.26 51.49
C ASP A 208 1.02 21.17 50.82
N LYS A 209 0.09 22.12 51.22
CA LYS A 209 -1.22 22.22 50.61
C LYS A 209 -1.16 22.58 49.13
N VAL A 210 -0.39 23.62 48.77
CA VAL A 210 -0.29 24.10 47.40
C VAL A 210 0.39 23.06 46.52
N GLN A 211 1.34 22.29 47.02
CA GLN A 211 1.98 21.20 46.28
C GLN A 211 0.99 20.10 45.88
N ILE A 212 0.13 19.63 46.80
CA ILE A 212 -0.87 18.62 46.44
C ILE A 212 -1.95 19.19 45.51
N GLU A 213 -2.38 20.46 45.72
CA GLU A 213 -3.31 21.12 44.82
C GLU A 213 -2.79 21.22 43.39
N GLN A 214 -1.49 21.52 43.21
CA GLN A 214 -0.83 21.47 41.91
C GLN A 214 -0.88 20.07 41.30
N GLN A 215 -0.65 19.01 42.07
CA GLN A 215 -0.67 17.62 41.58
C GLN A 215 -2.08 17.17 41.19
N VAL A 216 -3.13 17.63 41.91
CA VAL A 216 -4.52 17.40 41.51
C VAL A 216 -4.80 18.07 40.17
N ALA A 217 -4.45 19.34 40.01
CA ALA A 217 -4.67 20.08 38.76
C ALA A 217 -3.94 19.48 37.56
N ILE A 218 -2.72 18.93 37.75
CA ILE A 218 -1.97 18.20 36.69
C ILE A 218 -2.77 16.97 36.24
N ALA A 219 -3.31 16.19 37.19
CA ALA A 219 -4.07 14.97 36.83
C ALA A 219 -5.41 15.33 36.18
N GLU A 220 -6.12 16.36 36.69
CA GLU A 220 -7.34 16.88 36.08
C GLU A 220 -7.12 17.34 34.64
N ALA A 221 -6.04 18.07 34.36
CA ALA A 221 -5.72 18.57 33.04
C ALA A 221 -5.33 17.42 32.04
N ALA A 222 -4.77 16.32 32.53
CA ALA A 222 -4.38 15.18 31.70
C ALA A 222 -5.62 14.44 31.15
N ILE A 223 -6.70 14.32 31.90
CA ILE A 223 -7.92 13.59 31.51
C ILE A 223 -8.51 14.08 30.18
N PRO A 224 -8.88 15.38 30.01
CA PRO A 224 -9.44 15.85 28.75
C PRO A 224 -8.46 15.77 27.58
N ASN A 225 -7.16 15.82 27.84
CA ASN A 225 -6.15 15.59 26.81
C ASN A 225 -6.18 14.16 26.29
N ILE A 226 -6.21 13.17 27.19
CA ILE A 226 -6.30 11.74 26.82
C ILE A 226 -7.63 11.46 26.12
N GLN A 227 -8.74 12.01 26.57
CA GLN A 227 -10.05 11.86 25.92
C GLN A 227 -10.06 12.38 24.48
N ARG A 228 -9.43 13.54 24.22
CA ARG A 228 -9.28 14.02 22.83
C ARG A 228 -8.47 13.04 21.96
N GLN A 229 -7.42 12.43 22.51
CA GLN A 229 -6.63 11.45 21.78
C GLN A 229 -7.42 10.18 21.52
N ILE A 230 -8.26 9.72 22.44
CA ILE A 230 -9.18 8.59 22.25
C ILE A 230 -10.13 8.90 21.09
N THR A 231 -10.81 10.05 21.11
CA THR A 231 -11.71 10.45 20.02
C THR A 231 -10.98 10.51 18.67
N PHE A 232 -9.73 10.98 18.65
CA PHE A 232 -8.92 10.97 17.44
C PHE A 232 -8.70 9.55 16.91
N GLN A 233 -8.39 8.57 17.77
CA GLN A 233 -8.22 7.18 17.35
C GLN A 233 -9.53 6.52 16.92
N GLU A 234 -10.65 6.84 17.58
CA GLU A 234 -11.98 6.38 17.16
C GLU A 234 -12.33 6.88 15.76
N ASN A 235 -12.06 8.15 15.49
CA ASN A 235 -12.25 8.74 14.15
C ASN A 235 -11.33 8.09 13.11
N ALA A 236 -10.08 7.79 13.45
CA ALA A 236 -9.16 7.09 12.56
C ALA A 236 -9.67 5.67 12.24
N LEU A 237 -10.16 4.93 13.24
CA LEU A 237 -10.78 3.63 13.04
C LEU A 237 -12.06 3.71 12.21
N ALA A 238 -12.89 4.74 12.39
CA ALA A 238 -14.08 4.95 11.57
C ALA A 238 -13.72 5.15 10.10
N VAL A 239 -12.70 5.97 9.80
CA VAL A 239 -12.19 6.15 8.42
C VAL A 239 -11.65 4.83 7.85
N LEU A 240 -10.84 4.09 8.61
CA LEU A 240 -10.27 2.82 8.17
C LEU A 240 -11.34 1.75 7.92
N THR A 241 -12.43 1.75 8.69
CA THR A 241 -13.56 0.85 8.51
C THR A 241 -14.62 1.36 7.52
N GLY A 242 -14.40 2.54 6.91
CA GLY A 242 -15.31 3.14 5.94
C GLY A 242 -16.64 3.57 6.54
N GLN A 243 -16.66 3.92 7.83
CA GLN A 243 -17.86 4.32 8.58
C GLN A 243 -17.79 5.80 8.98
N LEU A 244 -18.94 6.37 9.31
CA LEU A 244 -18.99 7.68 9.95
C LEU A 244 -18.45 7.59 11.40
N PRO A 245 -17.90 8.70 11.95
CA PRO A 245 -17.47 8.75 13.33
C PRO A 245 -18.53 8.24 14.30
N SER A 246 -18.16 7.28 15.14
CA SER A 246 -19.01 6.67 16.15
C SER A 246 -18.15 6.06 17.25
N ASP A 247 -18.75 5.78 18.38
CA ASP A 247 -18.08 5.07 19.48
C ASP A 247 -17.63 3.69 19.00
N ILE A 248 -16.38 3.35 19.28
CA ILE A 248 -15.81 2.03 18.96
C ILE A 248 -15.94 1.11 20.18
N PRO A 249 -16.49 -0.09 20.03
CA PRO A 249 -16.53 -1.08 21.11
C PRO A 249 -15.14 -1.39 21.66
N ARG A 250 -15.05 -1.67 22.96
CA ARG A 250 -13.81 -2.07 23.65
C ARG A 250 -13.83 -3.57 23.85
N GLY A 251 -12.78 -4.24 23.34
CA GLY A 251 -12.48 -5.63 23.62
C GLY A 251 -11.52 -5.77 24.79
N LYS A 252 -10.57 -6.70 24.68
CA LYS A 252 -9.55 -6.95 25.68
C LYS A 252 -8.59 -5.77 25.84
N THR A 253 -8.04 -5.60 27.05
CA THR A 253 -6.93 -4.66 27.28
C THR A 253 -5.64 -5.17 26.61
N ASN A 254 -4.68 -4.26 26.36
CA ASN A 254 -3.39 -4.65 25.77
C ASN A 254 -2.61 -5.66 26.66
N THR A 255 -2.84 -5.69 27.95
CA THR A 255 -2.24 -6.65 28.88
C THR A 255 -2.91 -8.02 28.87
N GLU A 256 -4.19 -8.10 28.49
CA GLU A 256 -4.96 -9.35 28.33
C GLU A 256 -4.78 -9.98 26.96
N LEU A 257 -4.45 -9.15 25.96
CA LEU A 257 -4.12 -9.61 24.62
C LEU A 257 -2.79 -10.38 24.67
N ARG A 258 -2.90 -11.71 24.74
CA ARG A 258 -1.71 -12.57 24.64
C ARG A 258 -1.40 -12.87 23.20
N ILE A 259 -0.14 -12.77 22.87
CA ILE A 259 0.40 -13.23 21.60
C ILE A 259 0.33 -14.75 21.59
N VAL A 260 -0.48 -15.29 20.69
CA VAL A 260 -0.80 -16.74 20.65
C VAL A 260 0.33 -17.59 20.10
N SER A 261 1.36 -16.99 19.51
CA SER A 261 2.43 -17.73 18.85
C SER A 261 3.83 -17.21 19.21
N GLU A 262 4.76 -18.11 19.51
CA GLU A 262 6.18 -17.80 19.46
C GLU A 262 6.57 -17.66 17.98
N ILE A 263 6.82 -16.44 17.53
CA ILE A 263 7.25 -16.18 16.15
C ILE A 263 8.71 -16.65 16.03
N PRO A 264 9.03 -17.52 15.06
CA PRO A 264 10.39 -17.89 14.78
C PRO A 264 11.23 -16.68 14.37
N LEU A 265 12.38 -16.49 14.98
CA LEU A 265 13.23 -15.31 14.80
C LEU A 265 14.21 -15.44 13.63
N SER A 266 14.06 -16.46 12.78
CA SER A 266 14.91 -16.62 11.59
C SER A 266 14.06 -16.83 10.34
N ILE A 267 14.28 -16.01 9.31
CA ILE A 267 13.45 -15.97 8.12
C ILE A 267 14.34 -16.04 6.89
N PRO A 268 14.14 -17.03 5.99
CA PRO A 268 14.90 -17.09 4.74
C PRO A 268 14.60 -15.86 3.85
N SER A 269 15.63 -15.32 3.22
CA SER A 269 15.51 -14.24 2.22
C SER A 269 14.54 -14.59 1.09
N SER A 270 14.35 -15.89 0.79
CA SER A 270 13.37 -16.38 -0.19
C SER A 270 11.92 -16.01 0.12
N LEU A 271 11.57 -15.75 1.39
CA LEU A 271 10.21 -15.30 1.75
C LEU A 271 9.93 -13.86 1.30
N LEU A 272 10.97 -13.02 1.22
CA LEU A 272 10.84 -11.65 0.74
C LEU A 272 10.45 -11.58 -0.73
N GLU A 273 10.84 -12.58 -1.53
CA GLU A 273 10.42 -12.68 -2.92
C GLU A 273 8.90 -12.88 -3.06
N ASN A 274 8.22 -13.33 -2.00
CA ASN A 274 6.78 -13.50 -2.00
C ASN A 274 6.02 -12.25 -1.54
N ARG A 275 6.71 -11.22 -1.06
CA ARG A 275 6.07 -9.95 -0.67
C ARG A 275 5.40 -9.28 -1.87
N PRO A 276 4.13 -8.85 -1.72
CA PRO A 276 3.40 -8.22 -2.82
C PRO A 276 4.02 -6.91 -3.31
N ASP A 277 4.62 -6.10 -2.43
CA ASP A 277 5.29 -4.84 -2.79
C ASP A 277 6.55 -5.06 -3.63
N VAL A 278 7.35 -6.08 -3.29
CA VAL A 278 8.55 -6.47 -4.05
C VAL A 278 8.15 -7.01 -5.42
N LYS A 279 7.12 -7.88 -5.48
CA LYS A 279 6.57 -8.38 -6.76
C LYS A 279 6.02 -7.25 -7.63
N ALA A 280 5.27 -6.32 -7.04
CA ALA A 280 4.75 -5.17 -7.77
C ALA A 280 5.87 -4.31 -8.36
N ALA A 281 6.94 -4.07 -7.61
CA ALA A 281 8.10 -3.32 -8.09
C ALA A 281 8.84 -4.04 -9.22
N GLU A 282 9.02 -5.38 -9.14
CA GLU A 282 9.60 -6.18 -10.21
C GLU A 282 8.74 -6.14 -11.48
N LEU A 283 7.43 -6.28 -11.37
CA LEU A 283 6.51 -6.24 -12.50
C LEU A 283 6.49 -4.87 -13.19
N ARG A 284 6.58 -3.76 -12.43
CA ARG A 284 6.75 -2.42 -13.02
C ARG A 284 8.08 -2.27 -13.75
N TYR A 285 9.15 -2.87 -13.25
CA TYR A 285 10.42 -2.91 -13.98
C TYR A 285 10.27 -3.70 -15.28
N LYS A 286 9.59 -4.88 -15.27
CA LYS A 286 9.27 -5.63 -16.50
C LYS A 286 8.47 -4.80 -17.49
N ALA A 287 7.44 -4.07 -17.02
CA ALA A 287 6.65 -3.18 -17.85
C ALA A 287 7.50 -2.08 -18.51
N SER A 288 8.40 -1.45 -17.76
CA SER A 288 9.28 -0.42 -18.29
C SER A 288 10.30 -0.97 -19.31
N ASN A 289 10.79 -2.19 -19.11
CA ASN A 289 11.65 -2.88 -20.09
C ASN A 289 10.91 -3.15 -21.41
N GLU A 290 9.65 -3.54 -21.37
CA GLU A 290 8.82 -3.68 -22.57
C GLU A 290 8.67 -2.34 -23.34
N ARG A 291 8.52 -1.20 -22.63
CA ARG A 291 8.45 0.13 -23.25
C ARG A 291 9.73 0.52 -23.99
N ILE A 292 10.90 -0.01 -23.62
CA ILE A 292 12.12 0.13 -24.44
C ILE A 292 11.91 -0.54 -25.80
N GLY A 293 11.29 -1.72 -25.84
CA GLY A 293 10.97 -2.43 -27.07
C GLY A 293 10.03 -1.62 -27.98
N VAL A 294 8.99 -0.99 -27.40
CA VAL A 294 8.11 -0.04 -28.14
C VAL A 294 8.94 1.07 -28.80
N ALA A 295 9.80 1.71 -28.01
CA ALA A 295 10.65 2.81 -28.52
C ALA A 295 11.65 2.36 -29.59
N GLN A 296 12.17 1.12 -29.49
CA GLN A 296 13.03 0.53 -30.51
C GLN A 296 12.25 0.20 -31.78
N ALA A 297 11.06 -0.37 -31.67
CA ALA A 297 10.20 -0.66 -32.82
C ALA A 297 9.86 0.59 -33.64
N MET A 298 9.63 1.72 -32.98
CA MET A 298 9.35 3.01 -33.63
C MET A 298 10.54 3.61 -34.43
N ARG A 299 11.70 2.97 -34.43
CA ARG A 299 12.85 3.32 -35.29
C ARG A 299 12.71 2.74 -36.69
N PHE A 300 11.90 1.74 -36.86
CA PHE A 300 11.71 1.01 -38.10
C PHE A 300 10.50 1.53 -38.85
N PRO A 301 10.41 1.30 -40.19
CA PRO A 301 9.24 1.66 -40.96
C PRO A 301 7.98 0.93 -40.51
N SER A 302 6.84 1.60 -40.45
CA SER A 302 5.54 0.97 -40.27
C SER A 302 5.03 0.39 -41.58
N ILE A 303 4.34 -0.73 -41.50
CA ILE A 303 3.66 -1.40 -42.61
C ILE A 303 2.16 -1.23 -42.39
N ASN A 304 1.51 -0.42 -43.27
CA ASN A 304 0.12 -0.06 -43.12
C ASN A 304 -0.69 -0.68 -44.25
N LEU A 305 -1.83 -1.29 -43.90
CA LEU A 305 -2.85 -1.73 -44.82
C LEU A 305 -4.07 -0.81 -44.68
N ALA A 306 -4.61 -0.35 -45.79
CA ALA A 306 -5.83 0.43 -45.80
C ALA A 306 -6.78 -0.09 -46.91
N ALA A 307 -8.06 -0.04 -46.63
CA ALA A 307 -9.10 -0.32 -47.61
C ALA A 307 -10.24 0.66 -47.44
N ILE A 308 -10.82 1.08 -48.54
CA ILE A 308 -11.99 1.97 -48.58
C ILE A 308 -12.99 1.37 -49.55
N ALA A 309 -14.27 1.35 -49.15
CA ALA A 309 -15.38 0.96 -50.02
C ALA A 309 -16.56 1.89 -49.77
N GLY A 310 -17.10 2.44 -50.81
CA GLY A 310 -18.20 3.42 -50.65
C GLY A 310 -18.56 4.13 -51.95
N PHE A 311 -19.31 5.18 -51.80
CA PHE A 311 -19.81 6.01 -52.88
C PHE A 311 -19.14 7.39 -52.85
N ALA A 312 -18.78 7.92 -54.00
CA ALA A 312 -18.25 9.27 -54.18
C ALA A 312 -18.81 9.90 -55.43
N SER A 313 -19.39 11.10 -55.31
CA SER A 313 -19.96 11.83 -56.43
C SER A 313 -19.83 13.34 -56.25
N ALA A 314 -19.68 14.04 -57.38
CA ALA A 314 -19.71 15.48 -57.42
C ALA A 314 -21.12 16.04 -57.09
N ASP A 315 -22.16 15.36 -57.61
CA ASP A 315 -23.55 15.70 -57.37
C ASP A 315 -24.14 14.81 -56.29
N LEU A 316 -24.74 15.39 -55.29
CA LEU A 316 -25.41 14.67 -54.18
C LEU A 316 -26.50 13.74 -54.66
N SER A 317 -27.23 14.15 -55.71
CA SER A 317 -28.30 13.35 -56.35
C SER A 317 -27.78 12.03 -56.95
N ASN A 318 -26.53 11.97 -57.34
CA ASN A 318 -25.92 10.81 -57.97
C ASN A 318 -25.07 9.98 -56.97
N LEU A 319 -25.00 10.39 -55.69
CA LEU A 319 -24.09 9.78 -54.73
C LEU A 319 -24.31 8.27 -54.58
N PHE A 320 -25.54 7.82 -54.53
CA PHE A 320 -25.85 6.38 -54.31
C PHE A 320 -26.12 5.60 -55.60
N LEU A 321 -25.77 6.16 -56.76
CA LEU A 321 -25.86 5.42 -58.03
C LEU A 321 -24.71 4.39 -58.10
N GLY A 322 -24.94 3.27 -58.76
CA GLY A 322 -23.94 2.21 -58.93
C GLY A 322 -22.66 2.68 -59.62
N SER A 323 -22.73 3.72 -60.46
CA SER A 323 -21.56 4.38 -61.08
C SER A 323 -20.69 5.17 -60.11
N SER A 324 -21.23 5.57 -58.98
CA SER A 324 -20.50 6.29 -57.93
C SER A 324 -19.83 5.35 -56.89
N TYR A 325 -20.08 4.07 -56.96
CA TYR A 325 -19.46 3.07 -56.11
C TYR A 325 -17.97 2.88 -56.48
N SER A 326 -17.12 2.96 -55.47
CA SER A 326 -15.70 2.68 -55.63
C SER A 326 -15.15 1.86 -54.46
N GLN A 327 -14.15 1.05 -54.73
CA GLN A 327 -13.39 0.31 -53.72
C GLN A 327 -11.90 0.42 -54.05
N ASN A 328 -11.13 0.62 -53.02
CA ASN A 328 -9.67 0.68 -53.11
C ASN A 328 -9.03 -0.03 -51.92
N ALA A 329 -7.97 -0.81 -52.19
CA ALA A 329 -7.11 -1.38 -51.12
C ALA A 329 -5.68 -0.99 -51.41
N SER A 330 -4.97 -0.57 -50.38
CA SER A 330 -3.59 -0.17 -50.48
C SER A 330 -2.75 -0.80 -49.38
N ALA A 331 -1.48 -1.07 -49.69
CA ALA A 331 -0.46 -1.42 -48.73
C ALA A 331 0.68 -0.39 -48.85
N GLY A 332 1.15 0.12 -47.74
CA GLY A 332 2.21 1.13 -47.74
C GLY A 332 3.25 0.83 -46.67
N ILE A 333 4.50 1.16 -46.96
CA ILE A 333 5.59 1.20 -45.98
C ILE A 333 6.04 2.62 -45.82
N ALA A 334 6.01 3.12 -44.57
CA ALA A 334 6.40 4.48 -44.25
C ALA A 334 7.29 4.51 -43.01
N GLY A 335 8.38 5.26 -43.05
CA GLY A 335 9.29 5.39 -41.94
C GLY A 335 10.20 6.61 -42.04
N PRO A 336 10.85 7.00 -40.95
CA PRO A 336 11.74 8.13 -40.93
C PRO A 336 13.06 7.80 -41.67
N ILE A 337 13.43 8.57 -42.67
CA ILE A 337 14.75 8.49 -43.30
C ILE A 337 15.78 9.24 -42.44
N PHE A 338 15.40 10.42 -41.95
CA PHE A 338 16.26 11.24 -41.11
C PHE A 338 15.42 12.01 -40.09
N ALA A 339 15.72 11.86 -38.79
CA ALA A 339 14.97 12.46 -37.70
C ALA A 339 15.87 13.18 -36.67
N PHE A 340 17.07 13.64 -37.09
CA PHE A 340 18.02 14.39 -36.24
C PHE A 340 18.25 13.77 -34.84
N GLY A 341 18.33 12.48 -34.76
CA GLY A 341 18.53 11.76 -33.50
C GLY A 341 17.29 11.55 -32.62
N LYS A 342 16.10 12.06 -32.98
CA LYS A 342 14.87 11.98 -32.18
C LYS A 342 14.55 10.56 -31.73
N ASN A 343 14.61 9.58 -32.64
CA ASN A 343 14.29 8.18 -32.32
C ASN A 343 15.36 7.52 -31.45
N LYS A 344 16.63 7.93 -31.57
CA LYS A 344 17.72 7.51 -30.67
C LYS A 344 17.46 8.01 -29.26
N ARG A 345 17.17 9.31 -29.12
CA ARG A 345 16.87 9.94 -27.81
C ARG A 345 15.63 9.35 -27.15
N ARG A 346 14.62 8.96 -27.92
CA ARG A 346 13.46 8.27 -27.40
C ARG A 346 13.85 6.95 -26.70
N VAL A 347 14.69 6.14 -27.33
CA VAL A 347 15.18 4.90 -26.75
C VAL A 347 16.01 5.16 -25.48
N GLU A 348 16.85 6.19 -25.49
CA GLU A 348 17.63 6.61 -24.32
C GLU A 348 16.70 7.00 -23.15
N ILE A 349 15.64 7.78 -23.41
CA ILE A 349 14.64 8.16 -22.39
C ILE A 349 14.02 6.91 -21.73
N TYR A 350 13.56 5.94 -22.52
CA TYR A 350 12.94 4.71 -21.97
C TYR A 350 13.93 3.81 -21.28
N ARG A 351 15.20 3.80 -21.68
CA ARG A 351 16.26 3.09 -20.95
C ARG A 351 16.50 3.68 -19.57
N GLU A 352 16.63 5.01 -19.49
CA GLU A 352 16.79 5.69 -18.19
C GLU A 352 15.57 5.53 -17.29
N GLN A 353 14.36 5.51 -17.84
CA GLN A 353 13.16 5.17 -17.10
C GLN A 353 13.19 3.72 -16.57
N ALA A 354 13.65 2.77 -17.36
CA ALA A 354 13.78 1.38 -16.93
C ALA A 354 14.85 1.24 -15.83
N GLU A 355 15.96 1.98 -15.89
CA GLU A 355 16.96 2.01 -14.82
C GLU A 355 16.37 2.60 -13.52
N GLN A 356 15.50 3.61 -13.58
CA GLN A 356 14.79 4.14 -12.41
C GLN A 356 13.90 3.06 -11.76
N PHE A 357 13.15 2.30 -12.55
CA PHE A 357 12.32 1.20 -12.04
C PHE A 357 13.15 0.05 -11.48
N LYS A 358 14.30 -0.25 -12.08
CA LYS A 358 15.26 -1.23 -11.57
C LYS A 358 15.80 -0.81 -10.19
N TYR A 359 16.23 0.44 -10.03
CA TYR A 359 16.68 0.95 -8.73
C TYR A 359 15.54 0.98 -7.70
N ASN A 360 14.31 1.29 -8.12
CA ASN A 360 13.16 1.21 -7.23
C ASN A 360 12.89 -0.21 -6.75
N TYR A 361 12.99 -1.22 -7.63
CA TYR A 361 12.90 -2.63 -7.24
C TYR A 361 13.99 -3.01 -6.22
N GLN A 362 15.25 -2.68 -6.49
CA GLN A 362 16.37 -2.95 -5.57
C GLN A 362 16.19 -2.24 -4.23
N LYS A 363 15.74 -0.97 -4.23
CA LYS A 363 15.43 -0.23 -3.02
C LYS A 363 14.31 -0.91 -2.22
N THR A 364 13.22 -1.31 -2.87
CA THR A 364 12.09 -1.99 -2.21
C THR A 364 12.54 -3.29 -1.55
N TYR A 365 13.41 -4.05 -2.21
CA TYR A 365 13.99 -5.28 -1.67
C TYR A 365 14.83 -5.02 -0.40
N ILE A 366 15.71 -4.01 -0.44
CA ILE A 366 16.53 -3.62 0.72
C ILE A 366 15.66 -3.14 1.88
N VAL A 367 14.63 -2.34 1.62
CA VAL A 367 13.67 -1.87 2.63
C VAL A 367 12.96 -3.05 3.26
N ALA A 368 12.55 -4.03 2.47
CA ALA A 368 11.88 -5.24 2.98
C ALA A 368 12.76 -6.03 3.94
N ILE A 369 14.06 -6.19 3.65
CA ILE A 369 15.03 -6.80 4.57
C ILE A 369 15.13 -6.00 5.87
N SER A 370 15.27 -4.67 5.75
CA SER A 370 15.41 -3.77 6.90
C SER A 370 14.19 -3.84 7.83
N GLU A 371 12.97 -3.89 7.27
CA GLU A 371 11.73 -3.99 8.04
C GLU A 371 11.66 -5.30 8.85
N VAL A 372 12.09 -6.41 8.26
CA VAL A 372 12.13 -7.71 8.96
C VAL A 372 13.14 -7.67 10.10
N GLU A 373 14.37 -7.24 9.85
CA GLU A 373 15.43 -7.14 10.87
C GLU A 373 15.00 -6.23 12.02
N GLN A 374 14.42 -5.06 11.71
CA GLN A 374 13.93 -4.13 12.71
C GLN A 374 12.82 -4.76 13.55
N SER A 375 11.85 -5.42 12.93
CA SER A 375 10.72 -6.03 13.62
C SER A 375 11.16 -7.17 14.56
N ILE A 376 12.14 -7.97 14.14
CA ILE A 376 12.73 -9.02 14.99
C ILE A 376 13.41 -8.41 16.20
N GLN A 377 14.21 -7.35 15.99
CA GLN A 377 14.90 -6.66 17.06
C GLN A 377 13.93 -6.02 18.06
N ASP A 378 12.87 -5.38 17.55
CA ASP A 378 11.83 -4.73 18.35
C ASP A 378 11.12 -5.76 19.25
N ILE A 379 10.71 -6.90 18.71
CA ILE A 379 10.04 -7.96 19.50
C ILE A 379 10.94 -8.43 20.63
N LYS A 380 12.22 -8.68 20.34
CA LYS A 380 13.19 -9.15 21.33
C LYS A 380 13.41 -8.11 22.43
N THR A 381 13.70 -6.86 22.06
CA THR A 381 14.03 -5.80 23.01
C THR A 381 12.83 -5.35 23.83
N TYR A 382 11.63 -5.23 23.22
CA TYR A 382 10.41 -4.89 23.97
C TYR A 382 10.02 -5.98 24.96
N LYS A 383 10.27 -7.26 24.67
CA LYS A 383 10.05 -8.36 25.64
C LYS A 383 10.98 -8.24 26.84
N GLU A 384 12.25 -7.89 26.63
CA GLU A 384 13.22 -7.68 27.70
C GLU A 384 12.89 -6.42 28.51
N GLU A 385 12.57 -5.31 27.83
CA GLU A 385 12.20 -4.05 28.46
C GLU A 385 10.93 -4.21 29.31
N TRP A 386 9.92 -4.91 28.80
CA TRP A 386 8.68 -5.15 29.53
C TRP A 386 8.92 -5.84 30.88
N LYS A 387 9.79 -6.84 30.92
CA LYS A 387 10.16 -7.53 32.18
C LYS A 387 10.80 -6.55 33.17
N ALA A 388 11.65 -5.64 32.71
CA ALA A 388 12.30 -4.65 33.54
C ALA A 388 11.31 -3.58 34.04
N ARG A 389 10.46 -3.06 33.14
CA ARG A 389 9.41 -2.07 33.47
C ARG A 389 8.36 -2.64 34.43
N ASN A 390 7.93 -3.89 34.23
CA ASN A 390 7.01 -4.52 35.16
C ASN A 390 7.60 -4.64 36.56
N ARG A 391 8.89 -5.03 36.70
CA ARG A 391 9.58 -5.01 37.99
C ARG A 391 9.68 -3.60 38.59
N GLN A 392 9.91 -2.58 37.74
CA GLN A 392 9.92 -1.18 38.18
C GLN A 392 8.56 -0.76 38.76
N VAL A 393 7.45 -1.10 38.10
CA VAL A 393 6.10 -0.80 38.59
C VAL A 393 5.83 -1.51 39.91
N GLN A 394 6.18 -2.80 40.04
CA GLN A 394 5.98 -3.53 41.31
C GLN A 394 6.80 -2.91 42.46
N ALA A 395 8.06 -2.54 42.20
CA ALA A 395 8.89 -1.86 43.20
C ALA A 395 8.35 -0.48 43.57
N ALA A 396 7.85 0.29 42.58
CA ALA A 396 7.26 1.60 42.80
C ALA A 396 5.96 1.52 43.63
N LEU A 397 5.12 0.51 43.40
CA LEU A 397 3.92 0.26 44.22
C LEU A 397 4.26 0.00 45.68
N ILE A 398 5.27 -0.83 45.93
CA ILE A 398 5.73 -1.13 47.30
C ILE A 398 6.30 0.14 47.94
N ASN A 399 7.15 0.87 47.21
CA ASN A 399 7.76 2.11 47.68
C ASN A 399 6.72 3.17 48.05
N HIS A 400 5.72 3.35 47.17
CA HIS A 400 4.61 4.27 47.41
C HIS A 400 3.85 3.93 48.71
N LYS A 401 3.53 2.63 48.91
CA LYS A 401 2.85 2.16 50.12
C LYS A 401 3.69 2.46 51.38
N LEU A 402 5.00 2.13 51.37
CA LEU A 402 5.87 2.35 52.50
C LEU A 402 6.11 3.82 52.78
N SER A 403 6.33 4.67 51.77
CA SER A 403 6.49 6.10 51.96
C SER A 403 5.21 6.77 52.57
N TYR A 404 4.03 6.29 52.17
CA TYR A 404 2.78 6.75 52.73
C TYR A 404 2.62 6.33 54.22
N GLU A 405 2.99 5.10 54.61
CA GLU A 405 2.98 4.63 55.98
C GLU A 405 3.96 5.47 56.85
N ARG A 406 5.17 5.76 56.35
CA ARG A 406 6.17 6.61 57.04
C ARG A 406 5.68 8.06 57.22
N TYR A 407 5.00 8.64 56.20
CA TYR A 407 4.44 9.95 56.29
C TYR A 407 3.35 10.02 57.40
N ASN A 408 2.43 9.06 57.42
CA ASN A 408 1.40 8.97 58.42
C ASN A 408 1.95 8.82 59.85
N SER A 409 3.13 8.17 59.99
CA SER A 409 3.84 8.02 61.26
C SER A 409 4.71 9.22 61.59
N GLY A 410 4.76 10.26 60.74
CA GLY A 410 5.53 11.48 61.01
C GLY A 410 7.04 11.38 60.74
N TYR A 411 7.52 10.31 60.09
CA TYR A 411 8.96 10.11 59.84
C TYR A 411 9.48 10.84 58.60
N VAL A 412 8.64 11.21 57.68
CA VAL A 412 9.01 11.89 56.42
C VAL A 412 8.06 12.98 56.06
N SER A 413 8.50 13.94 55.21
CA SER A 413 7.63 15.02 54.68
C SER A 413 6.70 14.48 53.60
N TYR A 414 5.64 15.19 53.32
CA TYR A 414 4.72 14.86 52.21
C TYR A 414 5.39 14.93 50.84
N LEU A 415 6.42 15.74 50.70
CA LEU A 415 7.22 15.83 49.46
C LEU A 415 7.79 14.47 49.03
N GLU A 416 8.24 13.61 49.99
CA GLU A 416 8.72 12.26 49.70
C GLU A 416 7.58 11.41 49.09
N VAL A 417 6.36 11.50 49.62
CA VAL A 417 5.20 10.75 49.09
C VAL A 417 4.86 11.21 47.68
N LEU A 418 4.87 12.54 47.43
CA LEU A 418 4.61 13.08 46.08
C LEU A 418 5.65 12.64 45.05
N ASP A 419 6.92 12.63 45.39
CA ASP A 419 7.98 12.18 44.49
C ASP A 419 7.80 10.70 44.11
N VAL A 420 7.53 9.84 45.10
CA VAL A 420 7.32 8.41 44.89
C VAL A 420 6.03 8.13 44.11
N GLU A 421 4.96 8.89 44.38
CA GLU A 421 3.70 8.77 43.63
C GLU A 421 3.87 9.18 42.16
N SER A 422 4.57 10.28 41.90
CA SER A 422 4.87 10.72 40.54
C SER A 422 5.67 9.67 39.74
N LYS A 423 6.67 9.08 40.40
CA LYS A 423 7.47 7.98 39.80
C LYS A 423 6.64 6.73 39.54
N LEU A 424 5.69 6.40 40.42
CA LEU A 424 4.75 5.28 40.20
C LEU A 424 3.84 5.56 39.02
N PHE A 425 3.24 6.74 38.93
CA PHE A 425 2.38 7.15 37.83
C PHE A 425 3.11 7.07 36.48
N GLU A 426 4.32 7.65 36.39
CA GLU A 426 5.15 7.57 35.19
C GLU A 426 5.51 6.14 34.80
N ALA A 427 5.84 5.29 35.78
CA ALA A 427 6.16 3.88 35.53
C ALA A 427 4.96 3.11 35.01
N GLN A 428 3.76 3.34 35.52
CA GLN A 428 2.52 2.71 35.05
C GLN A 428 2.16 3.15 33.62
N LEU A 429 2.25 4.44 33.30
CA LEU A 429 2.04 4.95 31.95
C LEU A 429 3.04 4.36 30.95
N SER A 430 4.32 4.29 31.35
CA SER A 430 5.37 3.72 30.52
C SER A 430 5.16 2.22 30.24
N LEU A 431 4.65 1.45 31.23
CA LEU A 431 4.34 0.03 31.05
C LEU A 431 3.14 -0.17 30.13
N ALA A 432 2.10 0.67 30.22
CA ALA A 432 0.94 0.64 29.34
C ALA A 432 1.36 0.89 27.87
N GLN A 433 2.18 1.92 27.62
CA GLN A 433 2.71 2.23 26.30
C GLN A 433 3.58 1.09 25.73
N LEU A 434 4.39 0.46 26.59
CA LEU A 434 5.25 -0.64 26.16
C LEU A 434 4.45 -1.89 25.79
N SER A 435 3.34 -2.15 26.49
CA SER A 435 2.42 -3.24 26.16
C SER A 435 1.80 -3.07 24.77
N GLU A 436 1.42 -1.83 24.40
CA GLU A 436 0.97 -1.50 23.05
C GLU A 436 2.08 -1.74 22.01
N ARG A 437 3.30 -1.25 22.26
CA ARG A 437 4.44 -1.42 21.33
C ARG A 437 4.78 -2.89 21.08
N GLN A 438 4.66 -3.76 22.08
CA GLN A 438 4.84 -5.19 21.91
C GLN A 438 3.82 -5.77 20.91
N LEU A 439 2.55 -5.43 21.03
CA LEU A 439 1.50 -5.90 20.12
C LEU A 439 1.72 -5.34 18.70
N SER A 440 2.04 -4.06 18.60
CA SER A 440 2.31 -3.39 17.33
C SER A 440 3.53 -3.98 16.61
N SER A 441 4.61 -4.32 17.33
CA SER A 441 5.80 -4.94 16.73
C SER A 441 5.52 -6.31 16.11
N MET A 442 4.56 -7.07 16.68
CA MET A 442 4.15 -8.37 16.14
C MET A 442 3.36 -8.22 14.83
N VAL A 443 2.44 -7.23 14.77
CA VAL A 443 1.72 -6.90 13.54
C VAL A 443 2.70 -6.44 12.46
N GLN A 444 3.68 -5.63 12.86
CA GLN A 444 4.71 -5.15 11.93
C GLN A 444 5.55 -6.30 11.35
N LEU A 445 5.96 -7.25 12.19
CA LEU A 445 6.68 -8.43 11.70
C LEU A 445 5.82 -9.24 10.73
N TYR A 446 4.54 -9.47 11.07
CA TYR A 446 3.62 -10.19 10.20
C TYR A 446 3.46 -9.51 8.83
N LYS A 447 3.33 -8.18 8.79
CA LYS A 447 3.35 -7.38 7.56
C LYS A 447 4.68 -7.52 6.82
N ALA A 448 5.81 -7.36 7.52
CA ALA A 448 7.15 -7.42 6.95
C ALA A 448 7.45 -8.78 6.28
N LEU A 449 6.85 -9.85 6.78
CA LEU A 449 6.90 -11.20 6.19
C LEU A 449 6.01 -11.39 4.97
N GLY A 450 5.27 -10.37 4.56
CA GLY A 450 4.31 -10.44 3.47
C GLY A 450 2.99 -11.09 3.86
N GLY A 451 2.64 -11.12 5.15
CA GLY A 451 1.33 -11.56 5.63
C GLY A 451 0.22 -10.51 5.45
N GLY A 452 -1.02 -10.88 5.82
CA GLY A 452 -2.15 -9.92 5.88
C GLY A 452 -3.04 -9.86 4.64
N TRP A 453 -2.70 -10.54 3.55
CA TRP A 453 -3.51 -10.60 2.34
C TRP A 453 -4.15 -11.98 2.06
N ASN A 454 -3.75 -13.03 2.77
CA ASN A 454 -4.43 -14.32 2.79
C ASN A 454 -5.58 -14.26 3.81
N LEU A 455 -6.78 -14.07 3.32
CA LEU A 455 -8.03 -14.01 4.09
C LEU A 455 -8.59 -15.40 4.39
#